data_c2bc59336a0aa0ef869c51e9f83611df
#
_entry.id   c2bc59336a0aa0ef869c51e9f83611df
#
_cell.length_a   1.000
_cell.length_b   1.000
_cell.length_c   1.000
_cell.angle_alpha   90.00
_cell.angle_beta   90.00
_cell.angle_gamma   90.00
#
_symmetry.space_group_name_H-M   'P 1'
#
loop_
_entity.id
_entity.type
_entity.pdbx_description
1 polymer ?
#
loop_
_entity_poly.entity_id
_entity_poly.type
_entity_poly.pdbx_seq_one_letter_code
_entity_poly.pdbx_strand_id
1 'polypeptide(L)'
;MPIPRSVEKFLGDQHVAYSVLHHPAAYTAQEEASVAHVPGRQWAKTVACFADERPILAVVPAPSVIDLDRLREIAGAKKIPLARERDFEDLYPDCEIGAMPPLGPLYGQQVFIDQTLVA
;
A
#
# COMPACT_ATOMS: atom_id res chain seq x y z
N MET A 1 -13.86 6.30 -5.69
CA MET A 1 -13.39 5.00 -6.18
C MET A 1 -14.02 3.87 -5.38
N PRO A 2 -14.68 2.90 -6.01
CA PRO A 2 -15.28 1.80 -5.26
C PRO A 2 -14.20 0.86 -4.69
N ILE A 3 -14.52 0.25 -3.57
CA ILE A 3 -13.64 -0.74 -2.94
C ILE A 3 -13.71 -2.03 -3.74
N PRO A 4 -12.58 -2.63 -4.17
CA PRO A 4 -12.60 -3.91 -4.87
C PRO A 4 -13.27 -5.01 -4.03
N ARG A 5 -14.02 -5.89 -4.70
CA ARG A 5 -14.68 -7.01 -4.03
C ARG A 5 -13.72 -7.95 -3.34
N SER A 6 -12.52 -8.14 -3.92
CA SER A 6 -11.48 -8.97 -3.33
C SER A 6 -11.04 -8.45 -1.96
N VAL A 7 -10.96 -7.12 -1.79
CA VAL A 7 -10.61 -6.49 -0.52
C VAL A 7 -11.72 -6.70 0.51
N GLU A 8 -12.97 -6.44 0.13
CA GLU A 8 -14.12 -6.65 1.01
C GLU A 8 -14.22 -8.10 1.48
N LYS A 9 -14.06 -9.04 0.55
CA LYS A 9 -14.09 -10.47 0.86
C LYS A 9 -12.96 -10.86 1.80
N PHE A 10 -11.74 -10.39 1.54
CA PHE A 10 -10.58 -10.68 2.38
C PHE A 10 -10.81 -10.20 3.81
N LEU A 11 -11.25 -8.95 3.99
CA LEU A 11 -11.52 -8.38 5.32
C LEU A 11 -12.64 -9.13 6.04
N GLY A 12 -13.69 -9.52 5.32
CA GLY A 12 -14.77 -10.32 5.87
C GLY A 12 -14.32 -11.71 6.28
N ASP A 13 -13.54 -12.39 5.46
CA ASP A 13 -13.01 -13.73 5.74
C ASP A 13 -12.08 -13.73 6.96
N GLN A 14 -11.35 -12.63 7.18
CA GLN A 14 -10.45 -12.46 8.31
C GLN A 14 -11.15 -11.89 9.56
N HIS A 15 -12.46 -11.63 9.48
CA HIS A 15 -13.25 -11.07 10.59
C HIS A 15 -12.70 -9.74 11.10
N VAL A 16 -12.23 -8.87 10.18
CA VAL A 16 -11.70 -7.56 10.52
C VAL A 16 -12.83 -6.54 10.56
N ALA A 17 -12.96 -5.83 11.68
CA ALA A 17 -13.88 -4.71 11.79
C ALA A 17 -13.27 -3.47 11.11
N TYR A 18 -14.04 -2.80 10.25
CA TYR A 18 -13.57 -1.62 9.56
C TYR A 18 -14.72 -0.67 9.23
N SER A 19 -14.36 0.59 8.94
CA SER A 19 -15.30 1.59 8.45
C SER A 19 -14.86 2.06 7.07
N VAL A 20 -15.82 2.47 6.26
CA VAL A 20 -15.55 3.02 4.93
C VAL A 20 -15.70 4.53 4.98
N LEU A 21 -14.65 5.25 4.57
CA LEU A 21 -14.68 6.70 4.44
C LEU A 21 -14.75 7.06 2.96
N HIS A 22 -15.73 7.89 2.61
CA HIS A 22 -15.84 8.42 1.26
C HIS A 22 -15.22 9.82 1.23
N HIS A 23 -14.45 10.12 0.20
CA HIS A 23 -13.80 11.40 0.05
C HIS A 23 -13.79 11.84 -1.41
N PRO A 24 -13.64 13.17 -1.68
CA PRO A 24 -13.48 13.65 -3.05
C PRO A 24 -12.23 13.06 -3.71
N ALA A 25 -12.21 13.08 -5.03
CA ALA A 25 -11.06 12.61 -5.79
C ALA A 25 -9.79 13.37 -5.40
N ALA A 26 -8.69 12.63 -5.26
CA ALA A 26 -7.38 13.17 -4.92
C ALA A 26 -6.31 12.31 -5.58
N TYR A 27 -5.13 12.89 -5.81
CA TYR A 27 -4.07 12.24 -6.59
C TYR A 27 -2.91 11.71 -5.76
N THR A 28 -2.77 12.16 -4.51
CA THR A 28 -1.71 11.72 -3.61
C THR A 28 -2.30 11.25 -2.29
N ALA A 29 -1.54 10.41 -1.55
CA ALA A 29 -1.97 9.95 -0.24
C ALA A 29 -2.16 11.13 0.74
N GLN A 30 -1.31 12.15 0.67
CA GLN A 30 -1.46 13.34 1.50
C GLN A 30 -2.73 14.12 1.15
N GLU A 31 -3.04 14.27 -0.13
CA GLU A 31 -4.29 14.91 -0.57
C GLU A 31 -5.50 14.10 -0.14
N GLU A 32 -5.45 12.78 -0.27
CA GLU A 32 -6.53 11.90 0.16
C GLU A 32 -6.79 12.04 1.66
N ALA A 33 -5.74 12.03 2.47
CA ALA A 33 -5.85 12.22 3.92
C ALA A 33 -6.49 13.58 4.24
N SER A 34 -6.07 14.64 3.55
CA SER A 34 -6.59 15.98 3.74
C SER A 34 -8.08 16.07 3.43
N VAL A 35 -8.52 15.57 2.28
CA VAL A 35 -9.94 15.64 1.88
C VAL A 35 -10.83 14.71 2.71
N ALA A 36 -10.26 13.64 3.27
CA ALA A 36 -10.97 12.75 4.18
C ALA A 36 -10.95 13.22 5.64
N HIS A 37 -10.27 14.34 5.92
CA HIS A 37 -10.09 14.89 7.27
C HIS A 37 -9.43 13.92 8.26
N VAL A 38 -8.47 13.14 7.76
CA VAL A 38 -7.67 12.22 8.56
C VAL A 38 -6.24 12.76 8.62
N PRO A 39 -5.61 12.80 9.83
CA PRO A 39 -4.20 13.20 9.89
C PRO A 39 -3.33 12.34 8.98
N GLY A 40 -2.43 12.98 8.22
CA GLY A 40 -1.57 12.27 7.26
C GLY A 40 -0.79 11.12 7.88
N ARG A 41 -0.34 11.28 9.14
CA ARG A 41 0.39 10.24 9.88
C ARG A 41 -0.45 8.99 10.17
N GLN A 42 -1.77 9.10 10.07
CA GLN A 42 -2.71 7.99 10.26
C GLN A 42 -3.23 7.44 8.94
N TRP A 43 -2.81 8.00 7.83
CA TRP A 43 -3.19 7.55 6.49
C TRP A 43 -2.06 6.71 5.92
N ALA A 44 -2.31 5.42 5.72
CA ALA A 44 -1.32 4.51 5.17
C ALA A 44 -1.21 4.68 3.66
N LYS A 45 0.02 4.78 3.18
CA LYS A 45 0.35 4.81 1.76
C LYS A 45 1.03 3.50 1.39
N THR A 46 0.48 2.80 0.41
CA THR A 46 1.03 1.53 -0.08
C THR A 46 1.85 1.78 -1.33
N VAL A 47 3.10 1.35 -1.31
CA VAL A 47 4.01 1.47 -2.44
C VAL A 47 4.44 0.07 -2.87
N ALA A 48 4.19 -0.26 -4.13
CA ALA A 48 4.66 -1.52 -4.71
C ALA A 48 6.12 -1.35 -5.15
N CYS A 49 6.94 -2.32 -4.79
CA CYS A 49 8.37 -2.35 -5.11
C CYS A 49 8.77 -3.75 -5.56
N PHE A 50 9.94 -3.85 -6.18
CA PHE A 50 10.59 -5.12 -6.42
C PHE A 50 11.81 -5.27 -5.51
N ALA A 51 11.83 -6.32 -4.69
CA ALA A 51 13.03 -6.72 -3.95
C ALA A 51 13.75 -7.74 -4.83
N ASP A 52 14.81 -7.30 -5.52
CA ASP A 52 15.41 -8.01 -6.66
C ASP A 52 14.34 -8.21 -7.75
N GLU A 53 13.83 -9.42 -7.95
CA GLU A 53 12.77 -9.72 -8.93
C GLU A 53 11.42 -10.02 -8.27
N ARG A 54 11.36 -10.01 -6.95
CA ARG A 54 10.19 -10.38 -6.17
C ARG A 54 9.34 -9.16 -5.83
N PRO A 55 8.05 -9.12 -6.19
CA PRO A 55 7.19 -7.99 -5.82
C PRO A 55 6.90 -7.99 -4.32
N ILE A 56 7.00 -6.82 -3.70
CA ILE A 56 6.70 -6.58 -2.29
C ILE A 56 5.87 -5.31 -2.14
N LEU A 57 5.21 -5.17 -1.00
CA LEU A 57 4.49 -3.95 -0.65
C LEU A 57 5.17 -3.28 0.54
N ALA A 58 5.38 -1.97 0.44
CA ALA A 58 5.87 -1.15 1.53
C ALA A 58 4.77 -0.16 1.95
N VAL A 59 4.46 -0.12 3.23
CA VAL A 59 3.37 0.70 3.77
C VAL A 59 3.94 1.70 4.76
N VAL A 60 3.74 2.97 4.47
CA VAL A 60 4.26 4.09 5.29
C VAL A 60 3.17 5.15 5.47
N PRO A 61 3.30 6.04 6.48
CA PRO A 61 2.38 7.17 6.60
C PRO A 61 2.44 8.07 5.36
N ALA A 62 1.33 8.68 5.00
CA ALA A 62 1.20 9.49 3.79
C ALA A 62 2.33 10.53 3.59
N PRO A 63 2.78 11.27 4.63
CA PRO A 63 3.85 12.26 4.46
C PRO A 63 5.26 11.68 4.40
N SER A 64 5.43 10.38 4.64
CA SER A 64 6.75 9.76 4.71
C SER A 64 7.27 9.37 3.34
N VAL A 65 8.61 9.33 3.23
CA VAL A 65 9.33 8.82 2.06
C VAL A 65 9.98 7.51 2.47
N ILE A 66 9.93 6.51 1.59
CA ILE A 66 10.51 5.20 1.88
C ILE A 66 12.03 5.29 1.84
N ASP A 67 12.67 4.80 2.91
CA ASP A 67 14.11 4.59 2.95
C ASP A 67 14.41 3.28 2.21
N LEU A 68 14.80 3.39 0.95
CA LEU A 68 15.05 2.22 0.10
C LEU A 68 16.21 1.36 0.57
N ASP A 69 17.24 1.98 1.17
CA ASP A 69 18.39 1.22 1.69
C ASP A 69 17.98 0.35 2.87
N ARG A 70 17.19 0.91 3.78
CA ARG A 70 16.68 0.16 4.91
C ARG A 70 15.69 -0.92 4.47
N LEU A 71 14.82 -0.62 3.52
CA LEU A 71 13.88 -1.61 2.99
C LEU A 71 14.63 -2.76 2.33
N ARG A 72 15.70 -2.47 1.60
CA ARG A 72 16.55 -3.48 0.98
C ARG A 72 17.16 -4.42 2.03
N GLU A 73 17.66 -3.86 3.14
CA GLU A 73 18.24 -4.65 4.22
C GLU A 73 17.20 -5.57 4.87
N ILE A 74 16.03 -5.03 5.23
CA ILE A 74 14.99 -5.84 5.92
C ILE A 74 14.37 -6.87 4.98
N ALA A 75 14.25 -6.56 3.70
CA ALA A 75 13.71 -7.50 2.71
C ALA A 75 14.72 -8.60 2.33
N GLY A 76 15.98 -8.45 2.73
CA GLY A 76 17.04 -9.39 2.37
C GLY A 76 17.38 -9.35 0.89
N ALA A 77 17.17 -8.20 0.23
CA ALA A 77 17.40 -8.03 -1.19
C ALA A 77 18.79 -7.45 -1.46
N LYS A 78 19.29 -7.68 -2.67
CA LYS A 78 20.53 -7.05 -3.14
C LYS A 78 20.27 -5.63 -3.61
N LYS A 79 19.11 -5.40 -4.23
CA LYS A 79 18.70 -4.08 -4.70
C LYS A 79 17.18 -3.95 -4.75
N ILE A 80 16.70 -2.70 -4.64
CA ILE A 80 15.33 -2.32 -4.92
C ILE A 80 15.40 -1.38 -6.13
N PRO A 81 15.22 -1.89 -7.36
CA PRO A 81 15.33 -1.07 -8.55
C PRO A 81 14.15 -0.11 -8.67
N LEU A 82 14.34 0.99 -9.39
CA LEU A 82 13.25 1.87 -9.75
C LEU A 82 12.31 1.11 -10.68
N ALA A 83 11.03 1.15 -10.37
CA ALA A 83 10.00 0.49 -11.14
C ALA A 83 9.00 1.51 -11.66
N ARG A 84 8.34 1.20 -12.77
CA ARG A 84 7.30 2.04 -13.36
C ARG A 84 5.94 1.43 -13.09
N GLU A 85 4.90 2.25 -13.14
CA GLU A 85 3.52 1.77 -12.93
C GLU A 85 3.17 0.58 -13.80
N ARG A 86 3.60 0.58 -15.05
CA ARG A 86 3.34 -0.52 -15.99
C ARG A 86 3.96 -1.85 -15.57
N ASP A 87 5.00 -1.82 -14.73
CA ASP A 87 5.63 -3.04 -14.22
C ASP A 87 4.74 -3.78 -13.23
N PHE A 88 3.70 -3.11 -12.71
CA PHE A 88 2.77 -3.64 -11.72
C PHE A 88 1.37 -3.89 -12.26
N GLU A 89 1.06 -3.54 -13.50
CA GLU A 89 -0.30 -3.59 -14.06
C GLU A 89 -0.97 -4.95 -13.89
N ASP A 90 -0.23 -6.03 -14.13
CA ASP A 90 -0.78 -7.39 -14.06
C ASP A 90 -0.79 -7.98 -12.65
N LEU A 91 -0.17 -7.31 -11.69
CA LEU A 91 -0.04 -7.81 -10.31
C LEU A 91 -1.26 -7.46 -9.45
N TYR A 92 -2.00 -6.42 -9.81
CA TYR A 92 -3.15 -5.91 -9.04
C TYR A 92 -4.33 -5.64 -9.97
N PRO A 93 -4.91 -6.68 -10.59
CA PRO A 93 -5.87 -6.50 -11.70
C PRO A 93 -7.16 -5.81 -11.30
N ASP A 94 -7.55 -5.87 -10.04
CA ASP A 94 -8.79 -5.26 -9.55
C ASP A 94 -8.57 -3.93 -8.83
N CYS A 95 -7.38 -3.36 -8.94
CA CYS A 95 -7.02 -2.08 -8.31
C CYS A 95 -6.62 -1.07 -9.37
N GLU A 96 -6.91 0.21 -9.10
CA GLU A 96 -6.31 1.29 -9.86
C GLU A 96 -4.83 1.42 -9.47
N ILE A 97 -4.00 1.82 -10.42
CA ILE A 97 -2.58 2.04 -10.20
C ILE A 97 -2.41 3.12 -9.12
N GLY A 98 -1.62 2.82 -8.09
CA GLY A 98 -1.43 3.72 -6.95
C GLY A 98 -2.45 3.55 -5.84
N ALA A 99 -3.47 2.69 -6.02
CA ALA A 99 -4.52 2.45 -5.03
C ALA A 99 -4.54 1.01 -4.54
N MET A 100 -3.39 0.33 -4.54
CA MET A 100 -3.29 -1.04 -4.04
C MET A 100 -3.49 -1.07 -2.53
N PRO A 101 -4.26 -2.03 -2.00
CA PRO A 101 -4.44 -2.15 -0.56
C PRO A 101 -3.18 -2.74 0.11
N PRO A 102 -2.91 -2.42 1.40
CA PRO A 102 -1.76 -2.96 2.12
C PRO A 102 -1.98 -4.42 2.55
N LEU A 103 -2.58 -5.22 1.72
CA LEU A 103 -3.00 -6.59 2.01
C LEU A 103 -2.19 -7.57 1.16
N GLY A 104 -0.90 -7.70 1.47
CA GLY A 104 0.02 -8.57 0.75
C GLY A 104 -0.48 -10.01 0.58
N PRO A 105 -1.07 -10.65 1.62
CA PRO A 105 -1.58 -12.01 1.48
C PRO A 105 -2.62 -12.19 0.37
N LEU A 106 -3.37 -11.14 0.04
CA LEU A 106 -4.35 -11.16 -1.06
C LEU A 106 -3.67 -11.40 -2.41
N TYR A 107 -2.40 -11.01 -2.55
CA TYR A 107 -1.62 -11.12 -3.77
C TYR A 107 -0.42 -12.07 -3.62
N GLY A 108 -0.31 -12.78 -2.50
CA GLY A 108 0.83 -13.65 -2.24
C GLY A 108 2.15 -12.91 -2.06
N GLN A 109 2.11 -11.67 -1.55
CA GLN A 109 3.28 -10.81 -1.40
C GLN A 109 3.59 -10.50 0.06
N GLN A 110 4.88 -10.27 0.37
CA GLN A 110 5.30 -9.77 1.66
C GLN A 110 4.95 -8.28 1.79
N VAL A 111 4.60 -7.88 3.01
CA VAL A 111 4.31 -6.49 3.36
C VAL A 111 5.31 -6.04 4.43
N PHE A 112 5.91 -4.87 4.20
CA PHE A 112 6.79 -4.21 5.18
C PHE A 112 6.10 -2.93 5.62
N ILE A 113 5.78 -2.83 6.90
CA ILE A 113 4.98 -1.74 7.46
C ILE A 113 5.84 -0.88 8.39
N ASP A 114 5.75 0.45 8.23
CA ASP A 114 6.38 1.39 9.14
C ASP A 114 5.81 1.22 10.55
N GLN A 115 6.68 1.16 11.56
CA GLN A 115 6.28 0.94 12.95
C GLN A 115 5.29 1.98 13.46
N THR A 116 5.37 3.21 12.98
CA THR A 116 4.49 4.29 13.42
C THR A 116 3.02 4.07 13.06
N LEU A 117 2.74 3.19 12.11
CA LEU A 117 1.38 2.81 11.74
C LEU A 117 0.79 1.71 12.63
N VAL A 118 1.60 1.05 13.44
CA VAL A 118 1.23 -0.13 14.23
C VAL A 118 1.02 0.22 15.70
N ALA A 119 1.05 1.47 16.03
CA ALA A 119 0.94 1.93 17.42
C ALA A 119 -0.46 1.67 18.01
#